data_0ad455007c0d3ff4d34ed4604797a16e
#
_entry.id   0ad455007c0d3ff4d34ed4604797a16e
#
_cell.length_a   1.000
_cell.length_b   1.000
_cell.length_c   1.000
_cell.angle_alpha   90.00
_cell.angle_beta   90.00
_cell.angle_gamma   90.00
#
_symmetry.space_group_name_H-M   'P 1'
#
loop_
_entity.id
_entity.type
_entity.pdbx_description
1 polymer ?
#
loop_
_entity_poly.entity_id
_entity_poly.type
_entity_poly.pdbx_seq_one_letter_code
_entity_poly.pdbx_strand_id
1 'polypeptide(L)'
;MTTDTAARTGEPTSVRRPRAWFWAALAGLVSAASLLAVAELFAVLVARSASPVLAVGSFIVDIVPRPLKEFAITVFGESDKIALLAGVGLGAAVAAAIAGIVEYRFRPVGAILLGVGGALATAAIVTRAGATALAWLPPVLGTVVGVVLLLLLSRRLRRWSAAASDRDATAAGVDRRGFFLLSGIAAATAVVVGVGARVVNAATASVAAARDALRLPAVRSTVTVPEGASLDVPGLSPIITPNADFYRVDTALTVPNVDPSTWRLSIEGMVDKPVELTFDDLVAMGLDEYGVTLTCVSNEVGGGLVGNAIWQGVPIRDVLRRASPQGDADMVLSESVDGFTASTPLSSLTDDGLDAIFAVAMNGEPLPFEHGFPVRMVVPGLYGYVSATKWVTKLTVTRFDQMEAYWTPRGYSAEAP
;
A
#
# COMPACT_ATOMS: atom_id res chain seq x y z
N MET A 1 4.18 10.76 88.21
CA MET A 1 4.94 10.67 86.94
C MET A 1 4.17 9.69 86.04
N THR A 2 3.21 10.22 85.27
CA THR A 2 2.33 9.46 84.38
C THR A 2 2.81 9.79 82.95
N THR A 3 3.37 8.77 82.32
CA THR A 3 3.81 8.81 80.91
C THR A 3 2.61 8.54 80.03
N ASP A 4 2.12 9.52 79.34
CA ASP A 4 1.05 9.49 78.33
C ASP A 4 1.65 8.99 77.00
N THR A 5 1.32 7.76 76.62
CA THR A 5 1.75 7.19 75.35
C THR A 5 0.69 7.52 74.28
N ALA A 6 0.90 8.61 73.59
CA ALA A 6 0.03 9.03 72.46
C ALA A 6 0.14 8.00 71.32
N ALA A 7 -0.89 7.19 71.14
CA ALA A 7 -1.10 6.32 69.97
C ALA A 7 -1.23 7.22 68.71
N ARG A 8 -0.23 7.13 67.83
CA ARG A 8 -0.32 7.70 66.47
C ARG A 8 -1.35 6.88 65.69
N THR A 9 -2.54 7.43 65.57
CA THR A 9 -3.54 6.98 64.62
C THR A 9 -3.04 7.33 63.22
N GLY A 10 -2.50 6.34 62.51
CA GLY A 10 -2.14 6.47 61.12
C GLY A 10 -3.38 6.84 60.31
N GLU A 11 -3.36 8.02 59.68
CA GLU A 11 -4.39 8.40 58.71
C GLU A 11 -4.51 7.33 57.63
N PRO A 12 -5.72 6.92 57.26
CA PRO A 12 -5.90 5.93 56.20
C PRO A 12 -5.42 6.55 54.87
N THR A 13 -4.36 6.03 54.30
CA THR A 13 -3.86 6.41 52.98
C THR A 13 -5.01 6.34 51.98
N SER A 14 -5.45 7.48 51.48
CA SER A 14 -6.55 7.56 50.53
C SER A 14 -6.15 6.83 49.22
N VAL A 15 -6.71 5.68 48.96
CA VAL A 15 -6.52 4.96 47.70
C VAL A 15 -7.20 5.77 46.59
N ARG A 16 -6.41 6.44 45.75
CA ARG A 16 -6.95 7.23 44.63
C ARG A 16 -7.65 6.28 43.62
N ARG A 17 -8.94 6.55 43.37
CA ARG A 17 -9.70 5.87 42.33
C ARG A 17 -9.07 6.15 40.98
N PRO A 18 -8.80 5.12 40.13
CA PRO A 18 -8.28 5.35 38.79
C PRO A 18 -9.32 6.14 37.98
N ARG A 19 -8.84 6.99 37.06
CA ARG A 19 -9.67 7.56 35.99
C ARG A 19 -9.96 6.44 34.99
N ALA A 20 -10.90 5.55 35.33
CA ALA A 20 -11.11 4.27 34.65
C ALA A 20 -11.35 4.41 33.15
N TRP A 21 -12.05 5.47 32.71
CA TRP A 21 -12.28 5.74 31.30
C TRP A 21 -10.98 6.03 30.54
N PHE A 22 -10.01 6.73 31.14
CA PHE A 22 -8.72 7.02 30.52
C PHE A 22 -7.89 5.74 30.34
N TRP A 23 -7.83 4.91 31.38
CA TRP A 23 -7.10 3.63 31.30
C TRP A 23 -7.80 2.60 30.44
N ALA A 24 -9.12 2.69 30.31
CA ALA A 24 -9.89 1.88 29.37
C ALA A 24 -9.61 2.29 27.91
N ALA A 25 -9.54 3.58 27.63
CA ALA A 25 -9.12 4.08 26.30
C ALA A 25 -7.70 3.60 25.96
N LEU A 26 -6.77 3.72 26.92
CA LEU A 26 -5.39 3.22 26.75
C LEU A 26 -5.35 1.71 26.48
N ALA A 27 -6.18 0.91 27.20
CA ALA A 27 -6.28 -0.52 26.94
C ALA A 27 -6.75 -0.83 25.51
N GLY A 28 -7.71 -0.07 24.98
CA GLY A 28 -8.15 -0.16 23.60
C GLY A 28 -7.02 0.16 22.60
N LEU A 29 -6.32 1.28 22.81
CA LEU A 29 -5.20 1.70 21.97
C LEU A 29 -4.07 0.64 21.94
N VAL A 30 -3.65 0.16 23.10
CA VAL A 30 -2.59 -0.86 23.20
C VAL A 30 -3.03 -2.18 22.53
N SER A 31 -4.30 -2.54 22.67
CA SER A 31 -4.84 -3.76 22.03
C SER A 31 -4.87 -3.63 20.50
N ALA A 32 -5.28 -2.51 19.97
CA ALA A 32 -5.29 -2.25 18.54
C ALA A 32 -3.85 -2.13 17.97
N ALA A 33 -2.93 -1.49 18.68
CA ALA A 33 -1.52 -1.43 18.29
C ALA A 33 -0.90 -2.83 18.25
N SER A 34 -1.22 -3.70 19.23
CA SER A 34 -0.76 -5.10 19.25
C SER A 34 -1.38 -5.92 18.11
N LEU A 35 -2.67 -5.70 17.81
CA LEU A 35 -3.33 -6.30 16.64
C LEU A 35 -2.56 -5.99 15.37
N LEU A 36 -2.31 -4.70 15.11
CA LEU A 36 -1.59 -4.26 13.91
C LEU A 36 -0.16 -4.80 13.88
N ALA A 37 0.56 -4.73 15.00
CA ALA A 37 1.93 -5.22 15.09
C ALA A 37 2.05 -6.72 14.75
N VAL A 38 1.17 -7.56 15.32
CA VAL A 38 1.14 -9.00 15.03
C VAL A 38 0.76 -9.25 13.57
N ALA A 39 -0.24 -8.55 13.07
CA ALA A 39 -0.68 -8.72 11.69
C ALA A 39 0.43 -8.31 10.70
N GLU A 40 1.12 -7.18 10.92
CA GLU A 40 2.24 -6.75 10.08
C GLU A 40 3.41 -7.74 10.13
N LEU A 41 3.73 -8.28 11.33
CA LEU A 41 4.79 -9.29 11.46
C LEU A 41 4.49 -10.53 10.61
N PHE A 42 3.26 -11.04 10.68
CA PHE A 42 2.87 -12.20 9.88
C PHE A 42 2.72 -11.86 8.39
N ALA A 43 2.33 -10.63 8.03
CA ALA A 43 2.29 -10.19 6.63
C ALA A 43 3.67 -10.23 5.98
N VAL A 44 4.73 -9.85 6.70
CA VAL A 44 6.12 -9.98 6.21
C VAL A 44 6.49 -11.42 5.87
N LEU A 45 5.98 -12.39 6.65
CA LEU A 45 6.27 -13.82 6.48
C LEU A 45 5.44 -14.47 5.36
N VAL A 46 4.20 -14.02 5.16
CA VAL A 46 3.23 -14.64 4.24
C VAL A 46 3.24 -13.97 2.86
N ALA A 47 3.07 -12.67 2.83
CA ALA A 47 3.17 -11.84 1.62
C ALA A 47 3.10 -10.35 2.01
N ARG A 48 3.94 -9.50 1.43
CA ARG A 48 3.94 -8.05 1.69
C ARG A 48 2.61 -7.37 1.31
N SER A 49 1.93 -7.89 0.28
CA SER A 49 0.59 -7.44 -0.12
C SER A 49 -0.50 -7.69 0.94
N ALA A 50 -0.23 -8.55 1.93
CA ALA A 50 -1.13 -8.84 3.03
C ALA A 50 -0.99 -7.87 4.22
N SER A 51 -0.24 -6.76 4.09
CA SER A 51 -0.16 -5.71 5.12
C SER A 51 -1.54 -5.08 5.37
N PRO A 52 -2.10 -5.19 6.60
CA PRO A 52 -3.39 -4.61 6.93
C PRO A 52 -3.43 -3.08 6.77
N VAL A 53 -2.35 -2.38 7.08
CA VAL A 53 -2.29 -0.92 6.98
C VAL A 53 -2.43 -0.49 5.52
N LEU A 54 -1.70 -1.14 4.61
CA LEU A 54 -1.76 -0.83 3.18
C LEU A 54 -3.11 -1.25 2.58
N ALA A 55 -3.62 -2.43 2.93
CA ALA A 55 -4.88 -2.93 2.40
C ALA A 55 -6.08 -2.09 2.85
N VAL A 56 -6.16 -1.74 4.14
CA VAL A 56 -7.22 -0.86 4.66
C VAL A 56 -7.11 0.54 4.08
N GLY A 57 -5.88 1.08 3.96
CA GLY A 57 -5.65 2.37 3.32
C GLY A 57 -6.16 2.39 1.88
N SER A 58 -5.79 1.40 1.06
CA SER A 58 -6.28 1.27 -0.33
C SER A 58 -7.79 1.09 -0.39
N PHE A 59 -8.37 0.24 0.47
CA PHE A 59 -9.82 0.05 0.54
C PHE A 59 -10.56 1.36 0.85
N ILE A 60 -10.03 2.19 1.75
CA ILE A 60 -10.61 3.50 2.04
C ILE A 60 -10.51 4.41 0.83
N VAL A 61 -9.35 4.43 0.12
CA VAL A 61 -9.24 5.17 -1.15
C VAL A 61 -10.32 4.74 -2.14
N ASP A 62 -10.61 3.44 -2.21
CA ASP A 62 -11.58 2.91 -3.17
C ASP A 62 -13.00 3.35 -2.87
N ILE A 63 -13.41 3.41 -1.58
CA ILE A 63 -14.78 3.73 -1.16
C ILE A 63 -15.03 5.21 -0.90
N VAL A 64 -13.97 6.03 -0.71
CA VAL A 64 -14.13 7.48 -0.47
C VAL A 64 -14.77 8.15 -1.69
N PRO A 65 -15.88 8.89 -1.52
CA PRO A 65 -16.54 9.59 -2.60
C PRO A 65 -15.63 10.58 -3.33
N ARG A 66 -15.81 10.70 -4.65
CA ARG A 66 -15.00 11.55 -5.51
C ARG A 66 -14.82 13.00 -5.01
N PRO A 67 -15.84 13.72 -4.51
CA PRO A 67 -15.66 15.08 -4.00
C PRO A 67 -14.68 15.18 -2.83
N LEU A 68 -14.62 14.17 -1.97
CA LEU A 68 -13.67 14.12 -0.85
C LEU A 68 -12.24 13.84 -1.32
N LYS A 69 -12.07 13.03 -2.37
CA LYS A 69 -10.76 12.81 -3.01
C LYS A 69 -10.25 14.10 -3.65
N GLU A 70 -11.08 14.78 -4.42
CA GLU A 70 -10.75 16.06 -5.06
C GLU A 70 -10.40 17.13 -4.01
N PHE A 71 -11.16 17.22 -2.93
CA PHE A 71 -10.83 18.10 -1.80
C PHE A 71 -9.46 17.76 -1.18
N ALA A 72 -9.17 16.48 -0.93
CA ALA A 72 -7.89 16.04 -0.37
C ALA A 72 -6.72 16.38 -1.31
N ILE A 73 -6.85 16.14 -2.60
CA ILE A 73 -5.83 16.47 -3.61
C ILE A 73 -5.62 17.99 -3.67
N THR A 74 -6.70 18.79 -3.67
CA THR A 74 -6.62 20.25 -3.74
C THR A 74 -5.94 20.85 -2.50
N VAL A 75 -6.21 20.29 -1.30
CA VAL A 75 -5.68 20.82 -0.02
C VAL A 75 -4.28 20.32 0.28
N PHE A 76 -3.99 19.04 0.01
CA PHE A 76 -2.74 18.39 0.41
C PHE A 76 -1.76 18.16 -0.75
N GLY A 77 -2.17 18.34 -2.01
CA GLY A 77 -1.32 18.16 -3.19
C GLY A 77 -0.64 16.79 -3.18
N GLU A 78 0.68 16.75 -3.36
CA GLU A 78 1.50 15.52 -3.35
C GLU A 78 1.53 14.80 -1.99
N SER A 79 1.10 15.46 -0.91
CA SER A 79 1.02 14.89 0.45
C SER A 79 -0.34 14.24 0.76
N ASP A 80 -1.25 14.13 -0.21
CA ASP A 80 -2.60 13.58 -0.05
C ASP A 80 -2.59 12.17 0.57
N LYS A 81 -1.66 11.31 0.14
CA LYS A 81 -1.48 9.93 0.64
C LYS A 81 -1.03 9.90 2.11
N ILE A 82 -0.13 10.81 2.49
CA ILE A 82 0.33 10.94 3.88
C ILE A 82 -0.83 11.43 4.76
N ALA A 83 -1.57 12.44 4.29
CA ALA A 83 -2.73 12.96 5.00
C ALA A 83 -3.82 11.88 5.17
N LEU A 84 -4.08 11.08 4.14
CA LEU A 84 -4.98 9.95 4.18
C LEU A 84 -4.55 8.92 5.24
N LEU A 85 -3.31 8.44 5.18
CA LEU A 85 -2.79 7.44 6.13
C LEU A 85 -2.82 7.96 7.57
N ALA A 86 -2.48 9.25 7.78
CA ALA A 86 -2.57 9.89 9.08
C ALA A 86 -4.04 9.98 9.58
N GLY A 87 -4.96 10.35 8.70
CA GLY A 87 -6.40 10.39 9.00
C GLY A 87 -6.98 9.03 9.35
N VAL A 88 -6.64 8.00 8.58
CA VAL A 88 -7.03 6.60 8.83
C VAL A 88 -6.45 6.12 10.17
N GLY A 89 -5.16 6.39 10.41
CA GLY A 89 -4.50 6.05 11.68
C GLY A 89 -5.15 6.73 12.88
N LEU A 90 -5.48 8.01 12.76
CA LEU A 90 -6.19 8.76 13.80
C LEU A 90 -7.61 8.22 14.04
N GLY A 91 -8.36 7.96 12.96
CA GLY A 91 -9.69 7.36 13.04
C GLY A 91 -9.67 5.98 13.71
N ALA A 92 -8.71 5.13 13.34
CA ALA A 92 -8.50 3.82 13.96
C ALA A 92 -8.13 3.95 15.45
N ALA A 93 -7.28 4.92 15.83
CA ALA A 93 -6.93 5.18 17.22
C ALA A 93 -8.13 5.63 18.04
N VAL A 94 -8.96 6.54 17.50
CA VAL A 94 -10.20 6.98 18.15
C VAL A 94 -11.17 5.80 18.32
N ALA A 95 -11.39 5.00 17.29
CA ALA A 95 -12.24 3.80 17.34
C ALA A 95 -11.73 2.79 18.37
N ALA A 96 -10.43 2.57 18.44
CA ALA A 96 -9.79 1.69 19.42
C ALA A 96 -9.98 2.21 20.86
N ALA A 97 -9.80 3.52 21.09
CA ALA A 97 -10.03 4.15 22.39
C ALA A 97 -11.49 3.98 22.82
N ILE A 98 -12.44 4.20 21.91
CA ILE A 98 -13.88 3.99 22.15
C ILE A 98 -14.15 2.53 22.47
N ALA A 99 -13.61 1.58 21.68
CA ALA A 99 -13.77 0.15 21.94
C ALA A 99 -13.28 -0.25 23.34
N GLY A 100 -12.14 0.33 23.79
CA GLY A 100 -11.64 0.13 25.15
C GLY A 100 -12.61 0.65 26.22
N ILE A 101 -13.13 1.86 26.07
CA ILE A 101 -14.11 2.46 26.99
C ILE A 101 -15.40 1.65 27.02
N VAL A 102 -15.90 1.29 25.85
CA VAL A 102 -17.14 0.50 25.70
C VAL A 102 -16.98 -0.90 26.29
N GLU A 103 -15.83 -1.57 26.09
CA GLU A 103 -15.54 -2.86 26.71
C GLU A 103 -15.51 -2.76 28.25
N TYR A 104 -14.96 -1.68 28.79
CA TYR A 104 -14.98 -1.45 30.24
C TYR A 104 -16.40 -1.29 30.78
N ARG A 105 -17.30 -0.62 30.04
CA ARG A 105 -18.66 -0.27 30.46
C ARG A 105 -19.71 -1.33 30.09
N PHE A 106 -19.61 -1.91 28.89
CA PHE A 106 -20.61 -2.80 28.28
C PHE A 106 -19.94 -4.02 27.63
N ARG A 107 -19.56 -4.98 28.43
CA ARG A 107 -18.92 -6.20 27.95
C ARG A 107 -19.94 -7.12 27.26
N PRO A 108 -19.61 -7.76 26.11
CA PRO A 108 -18.32 -7.76 25.36
C PRO A 108 -18.32 -6.82 24.14
N VAL A 109 -19.03 -5.69 24.19
CA VAL A 109 -19.28 -4.83 23.01
C VAL A 109 -18.00 -4.26 22.41
N GLY A 110 -17.03 -3.86 23.25
CA GLY A 110 -15.74 -3.36 22.76
C GLY A 110 -14.92 -4.43 22.06
N ALA A 111 -14.94 -5.66 22.55
CA ALA A 111 -14.29 -6.81 21.91
C ALA A 111 -14.95 -7.12 20.54
N ILE A 112 -16.28 -7.03 20.45
CA ILE A 112 -17.02 -7.19 19.19
C ILE A 112 -16.62 -6.09 18.20
N LEU A 113 -16.55 -4.83 18.63
CA LEU A 113 -16.14 -3.71 17.76
C LEU A 113 -14.73 -3.93 17.21
N LEU A 114 -13.79 -4.35 18.04
CA LEU A 114 -12.43 -4.65 17.59
C LEU A 114 -12.40 -5.85 16.62
N GLY A 115 -13.22 -6.88 16.90
CA GLY A 115 -13.39 -8.05 16.02
C GLY A 115 -13.97 -7.67 14.65
N VAL A 116 -14.98 -6.79 14.62
CA VAL A 116 -15.56 -6.26 13.37
C VAL A 116 -14.51 -5.48 12.58
N GLY A 117 -13.70 -4.64 13.25
CA GLY A 117 -12.58 -3.94 12.60
C GLY A 117 -11.59 -4.91 11.96
N GLY A 118 -11.23 -6.00 12.67
CA GLY A 118 -10.37 -7.05 12.14
C GLY A 118 -10.99 -7.84 10.98
N ALA A 119 -12.30 -8.09 11.02
CA ALA A 119 -13.01 -8.75 9.92
C ALA A 119 -13.04 -7.87 8.67
N LEU A 120 -13.27 -6.57 8.82
CA LEU A 120 -13.21 -5.60 7.71
C LEU A 120 -11.81 -5.52 7.11
N ALA A 121 -10.76 -5.51 7.94
CA ALA A 121 -9.37 -5.55 7.46
C ALA A 121 -9.09 -6.85 6.70
N THR A 122 -9.59 -7.99 7.18
CA THR A 122 -9.47 -9.29 6.50
C THR A 122 -10.17 -9.26 5.15
N ALA A 123 -11.41 -8.76 5.10
CA ALA A 123 -12.16 -8.62 3.85
C ALA A 123 -11.42 -7.71 2.84
N ALA A 124 -10.91 -6.57 3.31
CA ALA A 124 -10.13 -5.65 2.47
C ALA A 124 -8.87 -6.29 1.86
N ILE A 125 -8.24 -7.24 2.57
CA ILE A 125 -7.06 -7.96 2.08
C ILE A 125 -7.44 -9.04 1.06
N VAL A 126 -8.42 -9.90 1.39
CA VAL A 126 -8.75 -11.06 0.55
C VAL A 126 -9.49 -10.71 -0.74
N THR A 127 -10.12 -9.54 -0.77
CA THR A 127 -10.81 -9.03 -1.98
C THR A 127 -9.88 -8.29 -2.94
N ARG A 128 -8.60 -8.11 -2.57
CA ARG A 128 -7.63 -7.46 -3.45
C ARG A 128 -7.17 -8.38 -4.58
N ALA A 129 -6.99 -7.82 -5.78
CA ALA A 129 -6.31 -8.49 -6.86
C ALA A 129 -4.89 -8.91 -6.42
N GLY A 130 -4.48 -10.13 -6.73
CA GLY A 130 -3.19 -10.68 -6.30
C GLY A 130 -3.13 -11.18 -4.85
N ALA A 131 -4.25 -11.26 -4.13
CA ALA A 131 -4.28 -11.83 -2.79
C ALA A 131 -3.91 -13.32 -2.82
N THR A 132 -2.91 -13.72 -2.03
CA THR A 132 -2.51 -15.12 -1.90
C THR A 132 -3.52 -15.92 -1.07
N ALA A 133 -3.54 -17.25 -1.21
CA ALA A 133 -4.45 -18.12 -0.46
C ALA A 133 -4.33 -17.98 1.08
N LEU A 134 -3.20 -17.51 1.58
CA LEU A 134 -2.95 -17.31 3.01
C LEU A 134 -3.05 -15.84 3.47
N ALA A 135 -3.47 -14.92 2.60
CA ALA A 135 -3.54 -13.49 2.90
C ALA A 135 -4.49 -13.13 4.07
N TRP A 136 -5.46 -13.98 4.36
CA TRP A 136 -6.38 -13.84 5.50
C TRP A 136 -5.72 -14.10 6.88
N LEU A 137 -4.62 -14.85 6.91
CA LEU A 137 -4.01 -15.31 8.16
C LEU A 137 -3.44 -14.17 9.04
N PRO A 138 -2.65 -13.20 8.51
CA PRO A 138 -2.11 -12.10 9.30
C PRO A 138 -3.17 -11.28 10.04
N PRO A 139 -4.23 -10.75 9.40
CA PRO A 139 -5.22 -9.94 10.09
C PRO A 139 -6.04 -10.73 11.09
N VAL A 140 -6.31 -12.01 10.84
CA VAL A 140 -7.03 -12.88 11.78
C VAL A 140 -6.21 -13.11 13.04
N LEU A 141 -4.91 -13.47 12.92
CA LEU A 141 -4.04 -13.66 14.08
C LEU A 141 -3.89 -12.37 14.89
N GLY A 142 -3.69 -11.23 14.21
CA GLY A 142 -3.64 -9.93 14.86
C GLY A 142 -4.93 -9.63 15.62
N THR A 143 -6.09 -9.90 15.02
CA THR A 143 -7.40 -9.67 15.65
C THR A 143 -7.59 -10.51 16.90
N VAL A 144 -7.25 -11.79 16.84
CA VAL A 144 -7.33 -12.69 18.01
C VAL A 144 -6.48 -12.16 19.17
N VAL A 145 -5.22 -11.77 18.89
CA VAL A 145 -4.32 -11.21 19.91
C VAL A 145 -4.87 -9.92 20.48
N GLY A 146 -5.32 -8.98 19.63
CA GLY A 146 -5.90 -7.71 20.07
C GLY A 146 -7.14 -7.89 20.94
N VAL A 147 -8.07 -8.75 20.54
CA VAL A 147 -9.30 -9.04 21.31
C VAL A 147 -8.97 -9.68 22.66
N VAL A 148 -8.10 -10.69 22.68
CA VAL A 148 -7.69 -11.34 23.93
C VAL A 148 -7.03 -10.33 24.87
N LEU A 149 -6.14 -9.50 24.35
CA LEU A 149 -5.46 -8.46 25.14
C LEU A 149 -6.45 -7.44 25.70
N LEU A 150 -7.41 -6.96 24.90
CA LEU A 150 -8.46 -6.04 25.34
C LEU A 150 -9.28 -6.64 26.49
N LEU A 151 -9.68 -7.90 26.37
CA LEU A 151 -10.43 -8.61 27.42
C LEU A 151 -9.61 -8.75 28.72
N LEU A 152 -8.32 -9.08 28.61
CA LEU A 152 -7.43 -9.21 29.76
C LEU A 152 -7.19 -7.87 30.47
N LEU A 153 -6.87 -6.81 29.71
CA LEU A 153 -6.64 -5.47 30.26
C LEU A 153 -7.90 -4.92 30.89
N SER A 154 -9.06 -5.08 30.26
CA SER A 154 -10.35 -4.63 30.80
C SER A 154 -10.74 -5.38 32.07
N ARG A 155 -10.44 -6.70 32.16
CA ARG A 155 -10.65 -7.49 33.39
C ARG A 155 -9.76 -6.98 34.54
N ARG A 156 -8.49 -6.72 34.29
CA ARG A 156 -7.55 -6.20 35.29
C ARG A 156 -7.93 -4.79 35.75
N LEU A 157 -8.32 -3.92 34.82
CA LEU A 157 -8.77 -2.57 35.14
C LEU A 157 -10.03 -2.56 36.02
N ARG A 158 -11.00 -3.45 35.75
CA ARG A 158 -12.21 -3.59 36.59
C ARG A 158 -11.87 -4.08 37.99
N ARG A 159 -10.99 -5.08 38.13
CA ARG A 159 -10.54 -5.58 39.44
C ARG A 159 -9.82 -4.46 40.20
N TRP A 160 -8.90 -3.75 39.56
CA TRP A 160 -8.24 -2.59 40.17
C TRP A 160 -9.24 -1.52 40.64
N SER A 161 -10.23 -1.18 39.83
CA SER A 161 -11.24 -0.18 40.18
C SER A 161 -12.14 -0.64 41.34
N ALA A 162 -12.49 -1.95 41.40
CA ALA A 162 -13.25 -2.52 42.49
C ALA A 162 -12.45 -2.54 43.81
N ALA A 163 -11.22 -3.06 43.79
CA ALA A 163 -10.35 -3.10 44.97
C ALA A 163 -10.05 -1.70 45.52
N ALA A 164 -9.87 -0.70 44.64
CA ALA A 164 -9.71 0.69 45.04
C ALA A 164 -10.99 1.29 45.67
N SER A 165 -12.17 0.77 45.30
CA SER A 165 -13.44 1.18 45.90
C SER A 165 -13.63 0.57 47.28
N ASP A 166 -13.20 -0.67 47.48
CA ASP A 166 -13.29 -1.42 48.73
C ASP A 166 -12.15 -1.07 49.71
N ARG A 167 -11.29 -0.11 49.35
CA ARG A 167 -10.08 0.30 50.08
C ARG A 167 -9.08 -0.83 50.37
N ASP A 168 -9.10 -1.90 49.61
CA ASP A 168 -8.11 -2.96 49.66
C ASP A 168 -6.85 -2.52 48.89
N ALA A 169 -5.90 -1.93 49.61
CA ALA A 169 -4.68 -1.39 49.02
C ALA A 169 -3.79 -2.48 48.41
N THR A 170 -3.83 -3.71 48.97
CA THR A 170 -2.99 -4.81 48.48
C THR A 170 -3.50 -5.37 47.17
N ALA A 171 -4.79 -5.69 47.08
CA ALA A 171 -5.41 -6.18 45.85
C ALA A 171 -5.36 -5.13 44.74
N ALA A 172 -5.64 -3.84 45.05
CA ALA A 172 -5.52 -2.75 44.11
C ALA A 172 -4.09 -2.58 43.57
N GLY A 173 -3.06 -2.78 44.41
CA GLY A 173 -1.65 -2.71 44.00
C GLY A 173 -1.26 -3.81 43.01
N VAL A 174 -1.69 -5.05 43.26
CA VAL A 174 -1.40 -6.20 42.37
C VAL A 174 -2.06 -6.03 41.01
N ASP A 175 -3.34 -5.67 40.94
CA ASP A 175 -4.04 -5.49 39.66
C ASP A 175 -3.54 -4.29 38.87
N ARG A 176 -3.17 -3.19 39.54
CA ARG A 176 -2.52 -2.02 38.94
C ARG A 176 -1.19 -2.41 38.31
N ARG A 177 -0.31 -3.10 39.05
CA ARG A 177 0.99 -3.54 38.55
C ARG A 177 0.82 -4.49 37.36
N GLY A 178 -0.12 -5.43 37.43
CA GLY A 178 -0.43 -6.36 36.34
C GLY A 178 -0.97 -5.67 35.10
N PHE A 179 -1.79 -4.60 35.25
CA PHE A 179 -2.25 -3.81 34.10
C PHE A 179 -1.10 -3.10 33.41
N PHE A 180 -0.25 -2.38 34.14
CA PHE A 180 0.88 -1.65 33.56
C PHE A 180 1.94 -2.59 32.97
N LEU A 181 2.25 -3.70 33.61
CA LEU A 181 3.19 -4.69 33.08
C LEU A 181 2.70 -5.26 31.74
N LEU A 182 1.43 -5.68 31.67
CA LEU A 182 0.85 -6.23 30.45
C LEU A 182 0.78 -5.15 29.34
N SER A 183 0.36 -3.93 29.67
CA SER A 183 0.34 -2.82 28.72
C SER A 183 1.75 -2.45 28.24
N GLY A 184 2.73 -2.45 29.14
CA GLY A 184 4.13 -2.15 28.82
C GLY A 184 4.76 -3.22 27.90
N ILE A 185 4.53 -4.50 28.17
CA ILE A 185 5.00 -5.61 27.32
C ILE A 185 4.35 -5.49 25.94
N ALA A 186 3.03 -5.29 25.87
CA ALA A 186 2.32 -5.16 24.60
C ALA A 186 2.80 -3.96 23.79
N ALA A 187 3.01 -2.80 24.43
CA ALA A 187 3.56 -1.60 23.78
C ALA A 187 5.01 -1.82 23.32
N ALA A 188 5.86 -2.43 24.14
CA ALA A 188 7.24 -2.76 23.77
C ALA A 188 7.29 -3.71 22.57
N THR A 189 6.43 -4.75 22.56
CA THR A 189 6.31 -5.66 21.42
C THR A 189 5.87 -4.92 20.15
N ALA A 190 4.90 -4.03 20.25
CA ALA A 190 4.44 -3.21 19.11
C ALA A 190 5.57 -2.31 18.57
N VAL A 191 6.39 -1.73 19.44
CA VAL A 191 7.57 -0.95 19.05
C VAL A 191 8.63 -1.82 18.38
N VAL A 192 8.95 -2.99 18.95
CA VAL A 192 9.93 -3.94 18.37
C VAL A 192 9.50 -4.40 16.99
N VAL A 193 8.22 -4.69 16.79
CA VAL A 193 7.66 -5.06 15.49
C VAL A 193 7.69 -3.88 14.52
N GLY A 194 7.37 -2.66 14.99
CA GLY A 194 7.46 -1.45 14.18
C GLY A 194 8.91 -1.12 13.76
N VAL A 195 9.89 -1.37 14.64
CA VAL A 195 11.33 -1.27 14.31
C VAL A 195 11.76 -2.42 13.40
N GLY A 196 11.26 -3.64 13.62
CA GLY A 196 11.50 -4.79 12.75
C GLY A 196 10.98 -4.56 11.33
N ALA A 197 9.82 -3.91 11.16
CA ALA A 197 9.32 -3.46 9.86
C ALA A 197 10.27 -2.43 9.19
N ARG A 198 10.99 -1.62 9.96
CA ARG A 198 12.05 -0.74 9.42
C ARG A 198 13.30 -1.49 8.99
N VAL A 199 13.64 -2.60 9.64
CA VAL A 199 14.76 -3.47 9.21
C VAL A 199 14.41 -4.17 7.90
N VAL A 200 13.14 -4.52 7.69
CA VAL A 200 12.64 -5.00 6.38
C VAL A 200 12.67 -3.87 5.32
N ASN A 201 12.53 -2.60 5.72
CA ASN A 201 12.83 -1.45 4.86
C ASN A 201 14.33 -1.30 4.56
N ALA A 202 15.24 -1.92 5.29
CA ALA A 202 16.65 -2.02 4.88
C ALA A 202 16.83 -2.91 3.63
N ALA A 203 15.89 -3.84 3.36
CA ALA A 203 15.79 -4.50 2.06
C ALA A 203 15.45 -3.50 0.93
N THR A 204 14.81 -2.37 1.24
CA THR A 204 14.57 -1.26 0.31
C THR A 204 15.90 -0.59 -0.10
N ALA A 205 16.84 -0.48 0.82
CA ALA A 205 18.18 0.03 0.53
C ALA A 205 18.95 -0.93 -0.39
N SER A 206 18.73 -2.25 -0.29
CA SER A 206 19.38 -3.22 -1.17
C SER A 206 18.87 -3.16 -2.62
N VAL A 207 17.58 -2.90 -2.81
CA VAL A 207 17.02 -2.73 -4.17
C VAL A 207 17.38 -1.38 -4.77
N ALA A 208 17.48 -0.31 -3.97
CA ALA A 208 18.03 0.96 -4.43
C ALA A 208 19.47 0.80 -4.92
N ALA A 209 20.31 0.10 -4.14
CA ALA A 209 21.67 -0.24 -4.56
C ALA A 209 21.68 -1.13 -5.82
N ALA A 210 20.75 -2.07 -5.95
CA ALA A 210 20.61 -2.90 -7.14
C ALA A 210 20.20 -2.08 -8.38
N ARG A 211 19.27 -1.08 -8.22
CA ARG A 211 18.92 -0.14 -9.29
C ARG A 211 20.14 0.67 -9.73
N ASP A 212 20.88 1.25 -8.79
CA ASP A 212 22.03 2.09 -9.08
C ASP A 212 23.21 1.29 -9.67
N ALA A 213 23.31 0.01 -9.32
CA ALA A 213 24.28 -0.91 -9.87
C ALA A 213 23.85 -1.52 -11.22
N LEU A 214 22.54 -1.42 -11.59
CA LEU A 214 22.02 -2.01 -12.80
C LEU A 214 22.72 -1.43 -14.03
N ARG A 215 23.24 -2.27 -14.87
CA ARG A 215 23.84 -1.91 -16.14
C ARG A 215 23.01 -2.57 -17.26
N LEU A 216 22.28 -1.74 -17.96
CA LEU A 216 21.53 -2.19 -19.12
C LEU A 216 22.46 -2.34 -20.32
N PRO A 217 22.17 -3.28 -21.23
CA PRO A 217 22.94 -3.39 -22.49
C PRO A 217 22.72 -2.12 -23.35
N ALA A 218 23.67 -1.88 -24.25
CA ALA A 218 23.55 -0.80 -25.21
C ALA A 218 22.28 -0.98 -26.07
N VAL A 219 21.59 0.12 -26.33
CA VAL A 219 20.42 0.14 -27.22
C VAL A 219 20.84 -0.10 -28.68
N ARG A 220 19.97 -0.74 -29.43
CA ARG A 220 20.18 -1.05 -30.85
C ARG A 220 19.87 0.18 -31.72
N SER A 221 18.86 0.96 -31.33
CA SER A 221 18.47 2.21 -31.99
C SER A 221 18.32 3.33 -30.97
N THR A 222 18.64 4.55 -31.35
CA THR A 222 18.56 5.75 -30.51
C THR A 222 17.58 6.76 -31.08
N VAL A 223 16.90 7.49 -30.20
CA VAL A 223 16.08 8.64 -30.56
C VAL A 223 16.94 9.91 -30.48
N THR A 224 16.98 10.64 -31.55
CA THR A 224 17.64 11.96 -31.57
C THR A 224 16.57 13.05 -31.61
N VAL A 225 16.58 13.94 -30.62
CA VAL A 225 15.76 15.14 -30.64
C VAL A 225 16.36 16.11 -31.72
N PRO A 226 15.60 16.50 -32.73
CA PRO A 226 16.13 17.40 -33.80
C PRO A 226 16.65 18.71 -33.22
N GLU A 227 17.72 19.21 -33.80
CA GLU A 227 18.24 20.55 -33.46
C GLU A 227 17.16 21.61 -33.72
N GLY A 228 16.92 22.51 -32.75
CA GLY A 228 15.85 23.51 -32.83
C GLY A 228 14.44 23.03 -32.51
N ALA A 229 14.25 21.78 -32.11
CA ALA A 229 12.96 21.28 -31.64
C ALA A 229 12.52 21.96 -30.32
N SER A 230 13.46 22.40 -29.49
CA SER A 230 13.17 23.21 -28.30
C SER A 230 13.20 24.69 -28.66
N LEU A 231 12.12 25.41 -28.36
CA LEU A 231 12.04 26.86 -28.58
C LEU A 231 12.58 27.60 -27.35
N ASP A 232 13.35 28.70 -27.61
CA ASP A 232 13.82 29.58 -26.53
C ASP A 232 12.72 30.59 -26.16
N VAL A 233 11.68 30.11 -25.45
CA VAL A 233 10.57 30.94 -25.00
C VAL A 233 10.48 30.83 -23.45
N PRO A 234 10.54 31.96 -22.74
CA PRO A 234 10.43 31.95 -21.28
C PRO A 234 9.17 31.26 -20.78
N GLY A 235 9.32 30.31 -19.88
CA GLY A 235 8.20 29.55 -19.30
C GLY A 235 7.73 28.37 -20.14
N LEU A 236 8.37 28.08 -21.29
CA LEU A 236 8.08 26.85 -22.03
C LEU A 236 8.68 25.65 -21.33
N SER A 237 7.88 24.59 -21.19
CA SER A 237 8.37 23.30 -20.67
C SER A 237 9.43 22.69 -21.59
N PRO A 238 10.47 22.03 -21.05
CA PRO A 238 11.46 21.35 -21.88
C PRO A 238 10.81 20.25 -22.71
N ILE A 239 11.32 20.03 -23.95
CA ILE A 239 10.77 19.00 -24.84
C ILE A 239 10.90 17.59 -24.25
N ILE A 240 11.97 17.33 -23.50
CA ILE A 240 12.13 16.12 -22.69
C ILE A 240 11.94 16.52 -21.22
N THR A 241 10.94 15.98 -20.60
CA THR A 241 10.63 16.21 -19.18
C THR A 241 11.67 15.51 -18.31
N PRO A 242 12.41 16.21 -17.43
CA PRO A 242 13.32 15.57 -16.49
C PRO A 242 12.61 14.54 -15.62
N ASN A 243 13.30 13.46 -15.24
CA ASN A 243 12.68 12.38 -14.44
C ASN A 243 12.08 12.88 -13.13
N ALA A 244 12.70 13.87 -12.48
CA ALA A 244 12.22 14.46 -11.24
C ALA A 244 10.94 15.30 -11.40
N ASP A 245 10.71 15.85 -12.61
CA ASP A 245 9.56 16.71 -12.93
C ASP A 245 8.45 15.96 -13.68
N PHE A 246 8.71 14.70 -14.05
CA PHE A 246 7.73 13.89 -14.76
C PHE A 246 6.56 13.54 -13.82
N TYR A 247 5.34 13.79 -14.26
CA TYR A 247 4.16 13.63 -13.44
C TYR A 247 4.00 12.20 -12.88
N ARG A 248 3.47 12.13 -11.66
CA ARG A 248 3.20 10.86 -10.99
C ARG A 248 1.70 10.70 -10.70
N VAL A 249 1.09 9.69 -11.30
CA VAL A 249 -0.27 9.22 -10.99
C VAL A 249 -0.21 7.71 -10.84
N ASP A 250 -0.63 7.20 -9.69
CA ASP A 250 -0.76 5.76 -9.40
C ASP A 250 -1.70 5.53 -8.22
N THR A 251 -2.17 4.29 -8.06
CA THR A 251 -3.01 3.84 -6.95
C THR A 251 -2.19 3.33 -5.76
N ALA A 252 -0.89 3.21 -5.90
CA ALA A 252 0.00 2.71 -4.88
C ALA A 252 0.12 3.69 -3.71
N LEU A 253 -0.20 3.25 -2.48
CA LEU A 253 -0.03 4.06 -1.27
C LEU A 253 1.45 4.27 -0.92
N THR A 254 2.26 3.28 -1.22
CA THR A 254 3.72 3.34 -1.11
C THR A 254 4.32 2.87 -2.41
N VAL A 255 5.40 3.52 -2.85
CA VAL A 255 6.11 3.11 -4.07
C VAL A 255 6.55 1.65 -3.93
N PRO A 256 6.09 0.73 -4.81
CA PRO A 256 6.58 -0.63 -4.83
C PRO A 256 8.10 -0.68 -5.04
N ASN A 257 8.72 -1.57 -4.30
CA ASN A 257 10.16 -1.80 -4.37
C ASN A 257 10.40 -3.23 -4.83
N VAL A 258 10.58 -3.39 -6.12
CA VAL A 258 10.67 -4.69 -6.81
C VAL A 258 12.12 -4.96 -7.18
N ASP A 259 12.66 -6.07 -6.70
CA ASP A 259 14.02 -6.53 -7.05
C ASP A 259 13.98 -7.13 -8.47
N PRO A 260 14.80 -6.61 -9.42
CA PRO A 260 14.87 -7.15 -10.78
C PRO A 260 15.19 -8.66 -10.82
N SER A 261 16.00 -9.16 -9.90
CA SER A 261 16.37 -10.59 -9.85
C SER A 261 15.18 -11.51 -9.56
N THR A 262 14.18 -10.98 -8.84
CA THR A 262 12.96 -11.72 -8.48
C THR A 262 11.75 -11.35 -9.34
N TRP A 263 11.87 -10.28 -10.14
CA TRP A 263 10.77 -9.85 -11.00
C TRP A 263 10.46 -10.91 -12.08
N ARG A 264 9.17 -11.12 -12.31
CA ARG A 264 8.64 -12.00 -13.34
C ARG A 264 7.47 -11.33 -14.04
N LEU A 265 7.37 -11.58 -15.35
CA LEU A 265 6.20 -11.25 -16.15
C LEU A 265 5.54 -12.53 -16.64
N SER A 266 4.31 -12.79 -16.23
CA SER A 266 3.49 -13.88 -16.75
C SER A 266 2.53 -13.37 -17.83
N ILE A 267 2.34 -14.15 -18.89
CA ILE A 267 1.35 -13.92 -19.94
C ILE A 267 0.47 -15.17 -20.02
N GLU A 268 -0.82 -14.97 -19.80
CA GLU A 268 -1.80 -16.05 -19.70
C GLU A 268 -3.16 -15.65 -20.30
N GLY A 269 -4.19 -16.50 -20.14
CA GLY A 269 -5.54 -16.26 -20.65
C GLY A 269 -5.74 -16.84 -22.04
N MET A 270 -6.30 -16.08 -22.96
CA MET A 270 -6.59 -16.48 -24.34
C MET A 270 -5.32 -16.49 -25.20
N VAL A 271 -4.39 -17.38 -24.88
CA VAL A 271 -3.12 -17.60 -25.56
C VAL A 271 -2.91 -19.08 -25.82
N ASP A 272 -2.18 -19.42 -26.89
CA ASP A 272 -1.85 -20.82 -27.19
C ASP A 272 -0.78 -21.36 -26.24
N LYS A 273 0.11 -20.49 -25.76
CA LYS A 273 1.23 -20.84 -24.88
C LYS A 273 1.38 -19.80 -23.77
N PRO A 274 1.09 -20.13 -22.52
CA PRO A 274 1.48 -19.28 -21.40
C PRO A 274 2.99 -19.04 -21.41
N VAL A 275 3.40 -17.81 -21.15
CA VAL A 275 4.80 -17.37 -21.15
C VAL A 275 5.14 -16.77 -19.80
N GLU A 276 6.31 -17.10 -19.27
CA GLU A 276 6.90 -16.41 -18.12
C GLU A 276 8.29 -15.91 -18.52
N LEU A 277 8.59 -14.66 -18.20
CA LEU A 277 9.87 -14.01 -18.46
C LEU A 277 10.46 -13.48 -17.17
N THR A 278 11.77 -13.66 -17.02
CA THR A 278 12.58 -12.93 -16.05
C THR A 278 12.93 -11.52 -16.58
N PHE A 279 13.48 -10.67 -15.74
CA PHE A 279 14.00 -9.38 -16.16
C PHE A 279 15.12 -9.54 -17.19
N ASP A 280 16.02 -10.49 -16.95
CA ASP A 280 17.14 -10.79 -17.86
C ASP A 280 16.65 -11.32 -19.22
N ASP A 281 15.63 -12.20 -19.24
CA ASP A 281 15.01 -12.68 -20.48
C ASP A 281 14.41 -11.53 -21.30
N LEU A 282 13.76 -10.56 -20.64
CA LEU A 282 13.19 -9.40 -21.29
C LEU A 282 14.28 -8.52 -21.89
N VAL A 283 15.32 -8.18 -21.13
CA VAL A 283 16.41 -7.31 -21.56
C VAL A 283 17.24 -7.97 -22.66
N ALA A 284 17.40 -9.30 -22.62
CA ALA A 284 18.11 -10.08 -23.64
C ALA A 284 17.42 -10.07 -25.02
N MET A 285 16.14 -9.63 -25.11
CA MET A 285 15.46 -9.43 -26.41
C MET A 285 16.02 -8.25 -27.20
N GLY A 286 16.82 -7.40 -26.55
CA GLY A 286 17.42 -6.20 -27.11
C GLY A 286 16.57 -4.96 -26.86
N LEU A 287 17.24 -3.88 -26.48
CA LEU A 287 16.59 -2.59 -26.14
C LEU A 287 16.70 -1.62 -27.31
N ASP A 288 15.64 -0.86 -27.52
CA ASP A 288 15.59 0.30 -28.42
C ASP A 288 15.10 1.53 -27.64
N GLU A 289 15.43 2.73 -28.14
CA GLU A 289 14.89 3.99 -27.60
C GLU A 289 13.62 4.40 -28.34
N TYR A 290 12.69 4.99 -27.57
CA TYR A 290 11.40 5.46 -28.05
C TYR A 290 11.08 6.81 -27.39
N GLY A 291 10.79 7.83 -28.19
CA GLY A 291 10.29 9.12 -27.69
C GLY A 291 8.77 9.07 -27.55
N VAL A 292 8.26 9.00 -26.32
CA VAL A 292 6.81 8.87 -26.09
C VAL A 292 6.35 9.85 -25.03
N THR A 293 5.27 10.58 -25.35
CA THR A 293 4.51 11.41 -24.41
C THR A 293 3.43 10.59 -23.74
N LEU A 294 3.40 10.62 -22.42
CA LEU A 294 2.30 10.08 -21.62
C LEU A 294 1.45 11.21 -21.05
N THR A 295 0.14 11.01 -21.04
CA THR A 295 -0.83 11.97 -20.50
C THR A 295 -1.82 11.26 -19.60
N CYS A 296 -2.16 11.87 -18.46
CA CYS A 296 -3.27 11.43 -17.62
C CYS A 296 -4.59 11.94 -18.22
N VAL A 297 -5.65 11.13 -18.18
CA VAL A 297 -7.00 11.55 -18.57
C VAL A 297 -7.53 12.71 -17.73
N SER A 298 -7.02 12.88 -16.52
CA SER A 298 -7.35 14.01 -15.62
C SER A 298 -6.53 15.26 -15.89
N ASN A 299 -5.69 15.29 -16.95
CA ASN A 299 -4.91 16.48 -17.28
C ASN A 299 -5.83 17.57 -17.84
N GLU A 300 -5.83 18.73 -17.21
CA GLU A 300 -6.51 19.92 -17.72
C GLU A 300 -5.70 20.59 -18.82
N VAL A 301 -6.34 21.41 -19.63
CA VAL A 301 -5.63 22.23 -20.64
C VAL A 301 -4.61 23.14 -19.94
N GLY A 302 -3.33 23.00 -20.29
CA GLY A 302 -2.23 23.69 -19.60
C GLY A 302 -1.82 23.06 -18.27
N GLY A 303 -2.37 21.90 -17.92
CA GLY A 303 -2.05 21.18 -16.67
C GLY A 303 -0.71 20.45 -16.74
N GLY A 304 -0.24 20.01 -15.56
CA GLY A 304 1.05 19.36 -15.38
C GLY A 304 1.04 17.82 -15.44
N LEU A 305 -0.12 17.17 -15.78
CA LEU A 305 -0.21 15.71 -15.84
C LEU A 305 0.08 15.18 -17.24
N VAL A 306 1.12 15.70 -17.86
CA VAL A 306 1.67 15.29 -19.16
C VAL A 306 3.19 15.32 -19.07
N GLY A 307 3.85 14.38 -19.71
CA GLY A 307 5.32 14.35 -19.76
C GLY A 307 5.80 13.62 -21.00
N ASN A 308 6.89 14.11 -21.58
CA ASN A 308 7.56 13.51 -22.72
C ASN A 308 8.94 13.00 -22.29
N ALA A 309 9.25 11.75 -22.59
CA ALA A 309 10.53 11.15 -22.22
C ALA A 309 11.07 10.23 -23.33
N ILE A 310 12.36 9.97 -23.27
CA ILE A 310 13.00 8.93 -24.06
C ILE A 310 13.02 7.65 -23.20
N TRP A 311 12.28 6.66 -23.65
CA TRP A 311 12.16 5.37 -22.97
C TRP A 311 13.05 4.33 -23.64
N GLN A 312 13.66 3.46 -22.85
CA GLN A 312 14.36 2.28 -23.39
C GLN A 312 13.60 1.02 -23.04
N GLY A 313 13.32 0.19 -24.03
CA GLY A 313 12.49 -0.99 -23.80
C GLY A 313 12.42 -1.96 -24.95
N VAL A 314 11.55 -2.95 -24.76
CA VAL A 314 11.28 -4.06 -25.69
C VAL A 314 9.84 -3.91 -26.20
N PRO A 315 9.59 -4.05 -27.52
CA PRO A 315 8.23 -4.02 -28.07
C PRO A 315 7.33 -5.09 -27.41
N ILE A 316 6.16 -4.67 -26.94
CA ILE A 316 5.19 -5.60 -26.32
C ILE A 316 4.72 -6.65 -27.34
N ARG A 317 4.56 -6.26 -28.62
CA ARG A 317 4.20 -7.18 -29.70
C ARG A 317 5.13 -8.38 -29.83
N ASP A 318 6.45 -8.18 -29.60
CA ASP A 318 7.43 -9.26 -29.71
C ASP A 318 7.32 -10.25 -28.56
N VAL A 319 6.95 -9.76 -27.38
CA VAL A 319 6.68 -10.59 -26.21
C VAL A 319 5.35 -11.35 -26.37
N LEU A 320 4.28 -10.66 -26.82
CA LEU A 320 2.97 -11.29 -27.08
C LEU A 320 3.02 -12.35 -28.20
N ARG A 321 3.82 -12.16 -29.23
CA ARG A 321 4.05 -13.17 -30.29
C ARG A 321 4.52 -14.51 -29.73
N ARG A 322 5.29 -14.53 -28.62
CA ARG A 322 5.72 -15.78 -27.97
C ARG A 322 4.57 -16.53 -27.34
N ALA A 323 3.55 -15.82 -26.87
CA ALA A 323 2.36 -16.41 -26.25
C ALA A 323 1.31 -16.81 -27.29
N SER A 324 1.36 -16.28 -28.52
CA SER A 324 0.39 -16.51 -29.60
C SER A 324 -1.05 -16.22 -29.15
N PRO A 325 -1.46 -14.94 -29.02
CA PRO A 325 -2.83 -14.57 -28.68
C PRO A 325 -3.86 -15.19 -29.63
N GLN A 326 -4.98 -15.68 -29.10
CA GLN A 326 -6.06 -16.26 -29.86
C GLN A 326 -6.85 -15.19 -30.62
N GLY A 327 -7.39 -15.54 -31.79
CA GLY A 327 -7.93 -14.56 -32.74
C GLY A 327 -9.24 -13.88 -32.34
N ASP A 328 -9.90 -14.34 -31.29
CA ASP A 328 -11.10 -13.73 -30.70
C ASP A 328 -10.84 -12.89 -29.45
N ALA A 329 -9.58 -12.79 -29.01
CA ALA A 329 -9.16 -11.88 -27.96
C ALA A 329 -9.10 -10.43 -28.50
N ASP A 330 -9.58 -9.47 -27.74
CA ASP A 330 -9.58 -8.05 -28.11
C ASP A 330 -8.94 -7.13 -27.04
N MET A 331 -8.64 -7.68 -25.85
CA MET A 331 -8.10 -6.94 -24.71
C MET A 331 -6.92 -7.66 -24.05
N VAL A 332 -5.98 -6.89 -23.54
CA VAL A 332 -4.99 -7.34 -22.57
C VAL A 332 -5.24 -6.62 -21.24
N LEU A 333 -5.56 -7.40 -20.21
CA LEU A 333 -5.59 -6.90 -18.83
C LEU A 333 -4.17 -7.01 -18.25
N SER A 334 -3.52 -5.87 -18.08
CA SER A 334 -2.22 -5.79 -17.40
C SER A 334 -2.42 -5.61 -15.91
N GLU A 335 -1.57 -6.29 -15.10
CA GLU A 335 -1.62 -6.23 -13.64
C GLU A 335 -0.27 -5.79 -13.07
N SER A 336 -0.33 -4.85 -12.15
CA SER A 336 0.80 -4.33 -11.37
C SER A 336 1.00 -5.12 -10.09
N VAL A 337 2.21 -5.06 -9.54
CA VAL A 337 2.54 -5.68 -8.24
C VAL A 337 1.69 -5.14 -7.07
N ASP A 338 1.16 -3.92 -7.17
CA ASP A 338 0.27 -3.31 -6.17
C ASP A 338 -1.23 -3.67 -6.37
N GLY A 339 -1.53 -4.45 -7.42
CA GLY A 339 -2.88 -4.89 -7.77
C GLY A 339 -3.66 -3.92 -8.67
N PHE A 340 -3.04 -2.84 -9.16
CA PHE A 340 -3.64 -2.01 -10.19
C PHE A 340 -3.76 -2.80 -11.48
N THR A 341 -4.88 -2.60 -12.23
CA THR A 341 -5.09 -3.22 -13.53
C THR A 341 -5.48 -2.19 -14.58
N ALA A 342 -5.01 -2.39 -15.82
CA ALA A 342 -5.40 -1.57 -16.96
C ALA A 342 -5.85 -2.47 -18.12
N SER A 343 -6.89 -2.03 -18.85
CA SER A 343 -7.44 -2.70 -20.03
C SER A 343 -6.91 -2.03 -21.28
N THR A 344 -5.99 -2.69 -21.99
CA THR A 344 -5.42 -2.16 -23.22
C THR A 344 -5.97 -2.93 -24.41
N PRO A 345 -6.46 -2.28 -25.48
CA PRO A 345 -6.83 -2.99 -26.70
C PRO A 345 -5.66 -3.84 -27.21
N LEU A 346 -5.93 -5.12 -27.50
CA LEU A 346 -4.90 -6.04 -28.01
C LEU A 346 -4.29 -5.52 -29.33
N SER A 347 -5.12 -4.89 -30.18
CA SER A 347 -4.68 -4.28 -31.41
C SER A 347 -3.59 -3.22 -31.20
N SER A 348 -3.71 -2.37 -30.15
CA SER A 348 -2.70 -1.36 -29.82
C SER A 348 -1.38 -1.95 -29.35
N LEU A 349 -1.37 -3.17 -28.84
CA LEU A 349 -0.18 -3.86 -28.36
C LEU A 349 0.49 -4.75 -29.42
N THR A 350 -0.23 -5.04 -30.50
CA THR A 350 0.25 -5.93 -31.58
C THR A 350 0.50 -5.20 -32.90
N ASP A 351 0.09 -3.94 -33.02
CA ASP A 351 0.31 -3.10 -34.20
C ASP A 351 1.81 -2.90 -34.44
N ASP A 352 2.28 -3.18 -35.65
CA ASP A 352 3.67 -2.96 -36.06
C ASP A 352 4.00 -1.47 -36.24
N GLY A 353 3.00 -0.63 -36.46
CA GLY A 353 3.13 0.84 -36.58
C GLY A 353 3.09 1.60 -35.25
N LEU A 354 2.79 0.91 -34.13
CA LEU A 354 2.69 1.53 -32.80
C LEU A 354 3.79 1.00 -31.87
N ASP A 355 4.61 1.90 -31.35
CA ASP A 355 5.72 1.56 -30.47
C ASP A 355 5.28 1.37 -29.00
N ALA A 356 4.38 0.40 -28.77
CA ALA A 356 4.02 -0.06 -27.44
C ALA A 356 5.14 -0.92 -26.85
N ILE A 357 5.69 -0.54 -25.69
CA ILE A 357 6.89 -1.17 -25.14
C ILE A 357 6.75 -1.54 -23.66
N PHE A 358 7.52 -2.55 -23.25
CA PHE A 358 7.95 -2.72 -21.87
C PHE A 358 9.21 -1.88 -21.66
N ALA A 359 9.07 -0.76 -20.98
CA ALA A 359 10.17 0.15 -20.67
C ALA A 359 10.92 -0.30 -19.40
N VAL A 360 12.25 -0.27 -19.46
CA VAL A 360 13.18 -0.59 -18.35
C VAL A 360 14.03 0.60 -17.95
N ALA A 361 14.11 1.64 -18.81
CA ALA A 361 14.84 2.88 -18.54
C ALA A 361 14.07 4.08 -19.07
N MET A 362 14.41 5.25 -18.54
CA MET A 362 13.79 6.54 -18.83
C MET A 362 14.87 7.61 -18.84
N ASN A 363 14.97 8.38 -19.93
CA ASN A 363 15.94 9.47 -20.12
C ASN A 363 17.41 9.04 -19.84
N GLY A 364 17.80 7.83 -20.28
CA GLY A 364 19.17 7.33 -20.21
C GLY A 364 19.57 6.68 -18.87
N GLU A 365 18.65 6.55 -17.91
CA GLU A 365 18.89 5.85 -16.64
C GLU A 365 17.84 4.76 -16.37
N PRO A 366 18.13 3.73 -15.55
CA PRO A 366 17.13 2.77 -15.11
C PRO A 366 15.90 3.51 -14.55
N LEU A 367 14.71 2.98 -14.78
CA LEU A 367 13.46 3.62 -14.32
C LEU A 367 13.57 4.10 -12.87
N PRO A 368 13.13 5.33 -12.55
CA PRO A 368 12.87 5.72 -11.17
C PRO A 368 11.83 4.78 -10.52
N PHE A 369 11.93 4.55 -9.21
CA PHE A 369 10.98 3.67 -8.51
C PHE A 369 9.53 4.12 -8.71
N GLU A 370 9.25 5.42 -8.57
CA GLU A 370 7.95 6.05 -8.75
C GLU A 370 7.42 5.96 -10.18
N HIS A 371 8.30 5.73 -11.14
CA HIS A 371 7.93 5.58 -12.55
C HIS A 371 7.88 4.13 -13.03
N GLY A 372 8.01 3.14 -12.12
CA GLY A 372 7.68 1.75 -12.41
C GLY A 372 8.84 0.77 -12.47
N PHE A 373 10.00 1.08 -11.82
CA PHE A 373 11.13 0.16 -11.74
C PHE A 373 10.71 -1.23 -11.23
N PRO A 374 11.13 -2.37 -11.84
CA PRO A 374 12.09 -2.44 -12.93
C PRO A 374 11.45 -2.39 -14.33
N VAL A 375 10.13 -2.57 -14.48
CA VAL A 375 9.45 -2.64 -15.79
C VAL A 375 8.08 -1.97 -15.71
N ARG A 376 7.78 -1.15 -16.71
CA ARG A 376 6.45 -0.58 -16.94
C ARG A 376 6.01 -0.72 -18.38
N MET A 377 4.72 -0.60 -18.60
CA MET A 377 4.17 -0.41 -19.95
C MET A 377 4.19 1.07 -20.33
N VAL A 378 4.53 1.34 -21.59
CA VAL A 378 4.41 2.63 -22.28
C VAL A 378 3.76 2.36 -23.63
N VAL A 379 2.59 2.95 -23.85
CA VAL A 379 1.81 2.75 -25.07
C VAL A 379 1.48 4.12 -25.66
N PRO A 380 2.04 4.49 -26.82
CA PRO A 380 1.75 5.75 -27.47
C PRO A 380 0.26 5.90 -27.81
N GLY A 381 -0.26 7.13 -27.76
CA GLY A 381 -1.60 7.47 -28.23
C GLY A 381 -2.74 7.09 -27.28
N LEU A 382 -2.48 6.42 -26.15
CA LEU A 382 -3.47 6.04 -25.17
C LEU A 382 -3.27 6.76 -23.83
N TYR A 383 -4.36 7.12 -23.16
CA TYR A 383 -4.28 7.62 -21.79
C TYR A 383 -3.71 6.56 -20.82
N GLY A 384 -2.94 7.02 -19.84
CA GLY A 384 -2.23 6.15 -18.92
C GLY A 384 -3.10 5.17 -18.12
N TYR A 385 -4.37 5.49 -17.88
CA TYR A 385 -5.27 4.64 -17.09
C TYR A 385 -5.66 3.33 -17.77
N VAL A 386 -5.52 3.22 -19.08
CA VAL A 386 -5.76 2.00 -19.87
C VAL A 386 -4.47 1.36 -20.40
N SER A 387 -3.28 1.97 -20.20
CA SER A 387 -2.11 1.56 -20.98
C SER A 387 -0.77 1.60 -20.23
N ALA A 388 -0.64 2.43 -19.20
CA ALA A 388 0.66 2.77 -18.62
C ALA A 388 0.91 2.07 -17.28
N THR A 389 0.64 0.77 -17.19
CA THR A 389 0.82 -0.02 -15.97
C THR A 389 2.28 -0.02 -15.53
N LYS A 390 2.54 0.57 -14.36
CA LYS A 390 3.82 0.57 -13.65
C LYS A 390 4.00 -0.74 -12.88
N TRP A 391 5.24 -1.17 -12.67
CA TRP A 391 5.56 -2.39 -11.91
C TRP A 391 4.77 -3.61 -12.41
N VAL A 392 4.63 -3.72 -13.72
CA VAL A 392 3.82 -4.77 -14.36
C VAL A 392 4.43 -6.15 -14.11
N THR A 393 3.58 -7.10 -13.75
CA THR A 393 3.97 -8.50 -13.46
C THR A 393 3.14 -9.52 -14.21
N LYS A 394 2.00 -9.10 -14.77
CA LYS A 394 1.12 -10.05 -15.47
C LYS A 394 0.37 -9.38 -16.61
N LEU A 395 0.19 -10.12 -17.69
CA LEU A 395 -0.72 -9.83 -18.77
C LEU A 395 -1.72 -10.99 -18.91
N THR A 396 -3.01 -10.69 -18.83
CA THR A 396 -4.07 -11.65 -19.17
C THR A 396 -4.68 -11.24 -20.50
N VAL A 397 -4.44 -12.03 -21.53
CA VAL A 397 -5.10 -11.86 -22.83
C VAL A 397 -6.53 -12.33 -22.69
N THR A 398 -7.49 -11.46 -23.04
CA THR A 398 -8.91 -11.69 -22.75
C THR A 398 -9.80 -10.85 -23.69
N ARG A 399 -11.04 -10.59 -23.28
CA ARG A 399 -12.00 -9.76 -23.99
C ARG A 399 -12.58 -8.69 -23.10
N PHE A 400 -12.95 -7.54 -23.67
CA PHE A 400 -13.60 -6.43 -22.94
C PHE A 400 -14.95 -6.83 -22.33
N ASP A 401 -15.63 -7.83 -22.90
CA ASP A 401 -16.90 -8.34 -22.36
C ASP A 401 -16.74 -9.37 -21.23
N GLN A 402 -15.51 -9.81 -20.93
CA GLN A 402 -15.23 -10.84 -19.92
C GLN A 402 -14.54 -10.32 -18.66
N MET A 403 -13.74 -9.27 -18.77
CA MET A 403 -12.99 -8.73 -17.65
C MET A 403 -13.00 -7.20 -17.64
N GLU A 404 -13.00 -6.63 -16.44
CA GLU A 404 -12.94 -5.19 -16.22
C GLU A 404 -11.63 -4.80 -15.53
N ALA A 405 -11.06 -3.66 -15.93
CA ALA A 405 -9.91 -3.07 -15.29
C ALA A 405 -10.31 -2.16 -14.11
N TYR A 406 -9.34 -1.72 -13.32
CA TYR A 406 -9.53 -0.93 -12.10
C TYR A 406 -10.48 0.28 -12.27
N TRP A 407 -10.39 1.01 -13.39
CA TRP A 407 -11.16 2.23 -13.59
C TRP A 407 -12.54 2.01 -14.23
N THR A 408 -12.77 0.88 -14.91
CA THR A 408 -14.03 0.57 -15.61
C THR A 408 -15.24 0.58 -14.66
N PRO A 409 -15.28 -0.15 -13.54
CA PRO A 409 -16.40 -0.11 -12.60
C PRO A 409 -16.53 1.23 -11.88
N ARG A 410 -15.55 2.14 -12.03
CA ARG A 410 -15.56 3.50 -11.50
C ARG A 410 -16.06 4.56 -12.49
N GLY A 411 -16.60 4.10 -13.61
CA GLY A 411 -17.27 4.94 -14.62
C GLY A 411 -16.36 5.49 -15.72
N TYR A 412 -15.11 4.98 -15.83
CA TYR A 412 -14.23 5.30 -16.94
C TYR A 412 -14.49 4.37 -18.14
N SER A 413 -14.22 4.84 -19.36
CA SER A 413 -14.28 3.99 -20.54
C SER A 413 -13.33 2.80 -20.42
N ALA A 414 -13.76 1.62 -20.83
CA ALA A 414 -12.91 0.43 -20.88
C ALA A 414 -11.85 0.54 -21.98
N GLU A 415 -12.23 1.14 -23.10
CA GLU A 415 -11.34 1.45 -24.20
C GLU A 415 -10.97 2.94 -24.14
N ALA A 416 -9.69 3.24 -24.33
CA ALA A 416 -9.27 4.63 -24.45
C ALA A 416 -9.77 5.22 -25.76
N PRO A 417 -10.31 6.44 -25.74
CA PRO A 417 -10.67 7.15 -26.96
C PRO A 417 -9.42 7.59 -27.71
#